data_6a9e28ca327e5935e7b13bd565a52325
#
_entry.id   6a9e28ca327e5935e7b13bd565a52325
#
_cell.length_a   1.000
_cell.length_b   1.000
_cell.length_c   1.000
_cell.angle_alpha   90.00
_cell.angle_beta   90.00
_cell.angle_gamma   90.00
#
_symmetry.space_group_name_H-M   'P 1'
#
loop_
_entity.id
_entity.type
_entity.pdbx_description
1 polymer ?
#
loop_
_entity_poly.entity_id
_entity_poly.type
_entity_poly.pdbx_seq_one_letter_code
_entity_poly.pdbx_strand_id
1 'polypeptide(L)'
;ALTDDQGAEFRNRSIGFVFQFHHLLPEFTAVENVMMPLLIGRHDREEAYEVASKILGEVGLSDRLDHKPGELSGGEQQRVAVARALVRRPLVVLADEPSGNLDRGKNGQALLDMIWDLSRTLRLAFVVVTHDEEIGRRADRMVRLIDGHLVELNQEVTV
;
A
#
# COMPACT_ATOMS: atom_id res chain seq x y z
N ALA A 1 -23.44 15.83 -5.15
CA ALA A 1 -22.76 14.57 -5.47
C ALA A 1 -21.63 14.88 -6.46
N LEU A 2 -20.49 14.18 -6.37
CA LEU A 2 -19.41 14.29 -7.34
C LEU A 2 -19.85 13.66 -8.68
N THR A 3 -19.37 14.21 -9.79
CA THR A 3 -19.47 13.51 -11.08
C THR A 3 -18.53 12.30 -11.09
N ASP A 4 -18.70 11.38 -12.05
CA ASP A 4 -17.84 10.20 -12.17
C ASP A 4 -16.36 10.58 -12.34
N ASP A 5 -16.07 11.59 -13.15
CA ASP A 5 -14.70 12.11 -13.36
C ASP A 5 -14.13 12.73 -12.09
N GLN A 6 -14.91 13.54 -11.37
CA GLN A 6 -14.49 14.12 -10.09
C GLN A 6 -14.26 13.03 -9.04
N GLY A 7 -15.09 11.98 -9.05
CA GLY A 7 -14.92 10.82 -8.18
C GLY A 7 -13.66 10.02 -8.50
N ALA A 8 -13.33 9.85 -9.79
CA ALA A 8 -12.12 9.17 -10.24
C ALA A 8 -10.87 9.97 -9.85
N GLU A 9 -10.87 11.28 -10.06
CA GLU A 9 -9.77 12.17 -9.68
C GLU A 9 -9.56 12.17 -8.16
N PHE A 10 -10.64 12.26 -7.37
CA PHE A 10 -10.58 12.20 -5.92
C PHE A 10 -9.97 10.87 -5.46
N ARG A 11 -10.42 9.72 -5.99
CA ARG A 11 -9.85 8.40 -5.65
C ARG A 11 -8.37 8.34 -5.99
N ASN A 12 -7.98 8.74 -7.20
CA ASN A 12 -6.59 8.74 -7.64
C ASN A 12 -5.68 9.58 -6.75
N ARG A 13 -6.16 10.73 -6.28
CA ARG A 13 -5.39 11.67 -5.47
C ARG A 13 -5.35 11.30 -3.99
N SER A 14 -6.45 10.77 -3.44
CA SER A 14 -6.68 10.76 -1.99
C SER A 14 -6.68 9.37 -1.38
N ILE A 15 -6.78 8.30 -2.19
CA ILE A 15 -6.90 6.92 -1.70
C ILE A 15 -5.85 6.05 -2.38
N GLY A 16 -5.01 5.40 -1.57
CA GLY A 16 -4.13 4.32 -2.01
C GLY A 16 -4.79 2.97 -1.79
N PHE A 17 -4.47 1.99 -2.64
CA PHE A 17 -4.95 0.61 -2.49
C PHE A 17 -3.78 -0.37 -2.51
N VAL A 18 -3.76 -1.27 -1.54
CA VAL A 18 -2.86 -2.43 -1.48
C VAL A 18 -3.73 -3.67 -1.37
N PHE A 19 -3.56 -4.62 -2.27
CA PHE A 19 -4.34 -5.85 -2.31
C PHE A 19 -3.46 -7.05 -1.94
N GLN A 20 -4.08 -8.14 -1.52
CA GLN A 20 -3.42 -9.41 -1.26
C GLN A 20 -2.68 -9.91 -2.49
N PHE A 21 -3.34 -9.88 -3.68
CA PHE A 21 -2.68 -10.06 -4.96
C PHE A 21 -2.19 -8.70 -5.44
N HIS A 22 -0.91 -8.58 -5.74
CA HIS A 22 -0.22 -7.31 -6.00
C HIS A 22 -0.83 -6.49 -7.15
N HIS A 23 -1.52 -7.15 -8.10
CA HIS A 23 -2.11 -6.54 -9.30
C HIS A 23 -1.14 -5.60 -10.02
N LEU A 24 0.13 -6.02 -10.12
CA LEU A 24 1.12 -5.33 -10.93
C LEU A 24 0.87 -5.63 -12.39
N LEU A 25 1.12 -4.64 -13.24
CA LEU A 25 1.05 -4.78 -14.68
C LEU A 25 2.32 -5.52 -15.15
N PRO A 26 2.22 -6.74 -15.70
CA PRO A 26 3.38 -7.60 -15.92
C PRO A 26 4.32 -7.12 -17.04
N GLU A 27 3.81 -6.30 -17.97
CA GLU A 27 4.58 -5.73 -19.07
C GLU A 27 5.42 -4.51 -18.64
N PHE A 28 5.08 -3.91 -17.50
CA PHE A 28 5.73 -2.69 -16.97
C PHE A 28 6.75 -3.05 -15.90
N THR A 29 7.82 -2.29 -15.84
CA THR A 29 8.83 -2.39 -14.78
C THR A 29 8.27 -1.96 -13.41
N ALA A 30 9.03 -2.17 -12.35
CA ALA A 30 8.66 -1.73 -11.01
C ALA A 30 8.42 -0.20 -10.96
N VAL A 31 9.33 0.58 -11.52
CA VAL A 31 9.18 2.04 -11.56
C VAL A 31 7.98 2.46 -12.40
N GLU A 32 7.74 1.84 -13.54
CA GLU A 32 6.58 2.15 -14.39
C GLU A 32 5.25 1.80 -13.71
N ASN A 33 5.18 0.68 -12.98
CA ASN A 33 4.00 0.33 -12.16
C ASN A 33 3.71 1.41 -11.11
N VAL A 34 4.74 1.94 -10.46
CA VAL A 34 4.59 2.99 -9.44
C VAL A 34 4.28 4.35 -10.06
N MET A 35 4.76 4.63 -11.27
CA MET A 35 4.43 5.87 -12.00
C MET A 35 2.96 5.97 -12.42
N MET A 36 2.26 4.84 -12.63
CA MET A 36 0.90 4.81 -13.20
C MET A 36 -0.09 5.79 -12.55
N PRO A 37 -0.24 5.88 -11.22
CA PRO A 37 -1.17 6.83 -10.61
C PRO A 37 -0.81 8.29 -10.89
N LEU A 38 0.49 8.61 -11.04
CA LEU A 38 0.95 9.95 -11.40
C LEU A 38 0.61 10.28 -12.84
N LEU A 39 0.87 9.36 -13.77
CA LEU A 39 0.57 9.53 -15.20
C LEU A 39 -0.94 9.67 -15.46
N ILE A 40 -1.77 8.87 -14.77
CA ILE A 40 -3.23 9.02 -14.78
C ILE A 40 -3.63 10.40 -14.25
N GLY A 41 -2.93 10.90 -13.22
CA GLY A 41 -3.08 12.24 -12.67
C GLY A 41 -2.46 13.35 -13.53
N ARG A 42 -2.03 13.04 -14.77
CA ARG A 42 -1.46 13.98 -15.77
C ARG A 42 -0.18 14.67 -15.33
N HIS A 43 0.61 14.05 -14.45
CA HIS A 43 1.96 14.51 -14.17
C HIS A 43 2.87 14.26 -15.36
N ASP A 44 3.91 15.07 -15.50
CA ASP A 44 4.96 14.87 -16.47
C ASP A 44 5.69 13.52 -16.23
N ARG A 45 6.16 12.88 -17.31
CA ARG A 45 6.77 11.55 -17.23
C ARG A 45 8.09 11.57 -16.45
N GLU A 46 8.89 12.62 -16.61
CA GLU A 46 10.18 12.75 -15.94
C GLU A 46 9.98 12.99 -14.44
N GLU A 47 9.06 13.89 -14.06
CA GLU A 47 8.65 14.10 -12.67
C GLU A 47 8.10 12.82 -12.06
N ALA A 48 7.23 12.09 -12.78
CA ALA A 48 6.66 10.83 -12.32
C ALA A 48 7.74 9.76 -12.07
N TYR A 49 8.77 9.69 -12.92
CA TYR A 49 9.89 8.77 -12.75
C TYR A 49 10.71 9.10 -11.50
N GLU A 50 11.05 10.37 -11.28
CA GLU A 50 11.80 10.80 -10.10
C GLU A 50 11.06 10.48 -8.81
N VAL A 51 9.75 10.81 -8.75
CA VAL A 51 8.93 10.54 -7.56
C VAL A 51 8.78 9.04 -7.33
N ALA A 52 8.54 8.25 -8.38
CA ALA A 52 8.41 6.80 -8.29
C ALA A 52 9.71 6.12 -7.86
N SER A 53 10.85 6.55 -8.40
CA SER A 53 12.17 6.03 -8.01
C SER A 53 12.49 6.31 -6.55
N LYS A 54 12.13 7.49 -6.07
CA LYS A 54 12.33 7.87 -4.66
C LYS A 54 11.51 6.98 -3.73
N ILE A 55 10.21 6.80 -3.99
CA ILE A 55 9.35 5.98 -3.13
C ILE A 55 9.76 4.50 -3.18
N LEU A 56 10.24 3.99 -4.33
CA LEU A 56 10.80 2.65 -4.43
C LEU A 56 12.07 2.51 -3.57
N GLY A 57 12.90 3.54 -3.49
CA GLY A 57 14.02 3.59 -2.55
C GLY A 57 13.58 3.52 -1.09
N GLU A 58 12.51 4.23 -0.72
CA GLU A 58 11.95 4.23 0.64
C GLU A 58 11.42 2.83 1.07
N VAL A 59 10.99 2.00 0.09
CA VAL A 59 10.60 0.61 0.34
C VAL A 59 11.74 -0.41 0.10
N GLY A 60 12.98 0.06 -0.07
CA GLY A 60 14.17 -0.78 -0.21
C GLY A 60 14.31 -1.48 -1.57
N LEU A 61 13.87 -0.83 -2.66
CA LEU A 61 13.90 -1.36 -4.02
C LEU A 61 14.67 -0.49 -5.01
N SER A 62 15.66 0.29 -4.55
CA SER A 62 16.48 1.15 -5.41
C SER A 62 17.14 0.39 -6.56
N ASP A 63 17.57 -0.87 -6.32
CA ASP A 63 18.25 -1.71 -7.29
C ASP A 63 17.29 -2.57 -8.15
N ARG A 64 15.99 -2.31 -8.07
CA ARG A 64 14.93 -3.08 -8.73
C ARG A 64 14.03 -2.26 -9.65
N LEU A 65 14.38 -1.01 -9.92
CA LEU A 65 13.54 -0.07 -10.68
C LEU A 65 13.12 -0.62 -12.05
N ASP A 66 14.06 -1.22 -12.78
CA ASP A 66 13.86 -1.71 -14.14
C ASP A 66 13.42 -3.19 -14.22
N HIS A 67 13.25 -3.86 -13.08
CA HIS A 67 12.78 -5.24 -13.03
C HIS A 67 11.28 -5.31 -13.31
N LYS A 68 10.87 -6.29 -14.09
CA LYS A 68 9.46 -6.62 -14.29
C LYS A 68 8.94 -7.49 -13.14
N PRO A 69 7.62 -7.52 -12.90
CA PRO A 69 7.04 -8.31 -11.82
C PRO A 69 7.50 -9.78 -11.79
N GLY A 70 7.66 -10.41 -12.95
CA GLY A 70 8.14 -11.80 -13.03
C GLY A 70 9.61 -12.01 -12.61
N GLU A 71 10.38 -10.95 -12.46
CA GLU A 71 11.79 -10.95 -12.03
C GLU A 71 11.93 -10.62 -10.53
N LEU A 72 10.81 -10.31 -9.86
CA LEU A 72 10.75 -9.92 -8.47
C LEU A 72 10.19 -11.07 -7.61
N SER A 73 10.74 -11.22 -6.42
CA SER A 73 10.14 -12.10 -5.39
C SER A 73 8.75 -11.57 -4.98
N GLY A 74 7.90 -12.43 -4.39
CA GLY A 74 6.58 -12.03 -3.93
C GLY A 74 6.62 -10.86 -2.92
N GLY A 75 7.61 -10.84 -2.04
CA GLY A 75 7.81 -9.71 -1.11
C GLY A 75 8.24 -8.40 -1.79
N GLU A 76 9.07 -8.50 -2.84
CA GLU A 76 9.44 -7.32 -3.65
C GLU A 76 8.24 -6.81 -4.45
N GLN A 77 7.44 -7.70 -5.05
CA GLN A 77 6.20 -7.32 -5.73
C GLN A 77 5.22 -6.60 -4.80
N GLN A 78 5.08 -7.08 -3.56
CA GLN A 78 4.21 -6.44 -2.57
C GLN A 78 4.75 -5.06 -2.17
N ARG A 79 6.05 -4.89 -2.01
CA ARG A 79 6.66 -3.57 -1.78
C ARG A 79 6.46 -2.61 -2.96
N VAL A 80 6.50 -3.08 -4.21
CA VAL A 80 6.12 -2.28 -5.38
C VAL A 80 4.65 -1.86 -5.30
N ALA A 81 3.73 -2.77 -4.91
CA ALA A 81 2.31 -2.44 -4.76
C ALA A 81 2.08 -1.40 -3.65
N VAL A 82 2.81 -1.49 -2.53
CA VAL A 82 2.79 -0.46 -1.46
C VAL A 82 3.32 0.88 -1.98
N ALA A 83 4.46 0.90 -2.68
CA ALA A 83 5.02 2.11 -3.27
C ALA A 83 4.03 2.78 -4.24
N ARG A 84 3.37 1.97 -5.10
CA ARG A 84 2.32 2.45 -6.02
C ARG A 84 1.14 3.09 -5.28
N ALA A 85 0.73 2.52 -4.15
CA ALA A 85 -0.35 3.07 -3.34
C ALA A 85 0.03 4.41 -2.69
N LEU A 86 1.31 4.62 -2.38
CA LEU A 86 1.83 5.78 -1.67
C LEU A 86 2.28 6.93 -2.57
N VAL A 87 2.56 6.67 -3.85
CA VAL A 87 3.25 7.61 -4.75
C VAL A 87 2.54 8.97 -4.90
N ARG A 88 1.21 8.99 -4.78
CA ARG A 88 0.38 10.22 -4.80
C ARG A 88 0.26 10.90 -3.44
N ARG A 89 0.91 10.38 -2.39
CA ARG A 89 0.76 10.84 -0.99
C ARG A 89 -0.72 10.92 -0.60
N PRO A 90 -1.46 9.81 -0.63
CA PRO A 90 -2.89 9.79 -0.37
C PRO A 90 -3.20 10.20 1.08
N LEU A 91 -4.46 10.49 1.37
CA LEU A 91 -4.93 10.74 2.75
C LEU A 91 -5.09 9.43 3.52
N VAL A 92 -5.45 8.36 2.82
CA VAL A 92 -5.67 7.03 3.40
C VAL A 92 -5.20 5.94 2.44
N VAL A 93 -4.63 4.88 2.99
CA VAL A 93 -4.33 3.65 2.26
C VAL A 93 -5.25 2.54 2.78
N LEU A 94 -5.97 1.92 1.87
CA LEU A 94 -6.79 0.74 2.15
C LEU A 94 -5.98 -0.50 1.77
N ALA A 95 -5.68 -1.35 2.74
CA ALA A 95 -4.88 -2.56 2.55
C ALA A 95 -5.73 -3.79 2.89
N ASP A 96 -5.93 -4.64 1.89
CA ASP A 96 -6.67 -5.89 2.03
C ASP A 96 -5.66 -7.06 2.08
N GLU A 97 -5.55 -7.71 3.24
CA GLU A 97 -4.60 -8.79 3.53
C GLU A 97 -3.19 -8.53 2.97
N PRO A 98 -2.54 -7.41 3.32
CA PRO A 98 -1.31 -6.96 2.64
C PRO A 98 -0.13 -7.94 2.75
N SER A 99 -0.13 -8.83 3.72
CA SER A 99 0.87 -9.88 3.92
C SER A 99 0.36 -11.30 3.61
N GLY A 100 -0.90 -11.43 3.15
CA GLY A 100 -1.58 -12.73 3.03
C GLY A 100 -0.95 -13.71 2.04
N ASN A 101 -0.22 -13.23 1.05
CA ASN A 101 0.50 -14.07 0.06
C ASN A 101 1.99 -14.27 0.39
N LEU A 102 2.46 -13.68 1.49
CA LEU A 102 3.82 -13.89 1.96
C LEU A 102 3.85 -15.03 2.98
N ASP A 103 5.00 -15.69 3.08
CA ASP A 103 5.20 -16.62 4.17
C ASP A 103 4.96 -15.90 5.51
N ARG A 104 4.28 -16.56 6.45
CA ARG A 104 3.99 -16.01 7.78
C ARG A 104 5.25 -15.77 8.64
N GLY A 105 6.42 -16.00 8.05
CA GLY A 105 7.73 -15.77 8.64
C GLY A 105 8.23 -14.34 8.47
N LYS A 106 9.55 -14.24 8.27
CA LYS A 106 10.29 -12.96 8.24
C LYS A 106 9.81 -11.96 7.19
N ASN A 107 9.35 -12.42 6.02
CA ASN A 107 8.98 -11.53 4.91
C ASN A 107 7.65 -10.80 5.17
N GLY A 108 6.63 -11.51 5.67
CA GLY A 108 5.34 -10.89 6.02
C GLY A 108 5.50 -9.89 7.15
N GLN A 109 6.27 -10.25 8.19
CA GLN A 109 6.54 -9.36 9.32
C GLN A 109 7.31 -8.09 8.89
N ALA A 110 8.36 -8.25 8.07
CA ALA A 110 9.16 -7.12 7.58
C ALA A 110 8.32 -6.15 6.71
N LEU A 111 7.37 -6.67 5.93
CA LEU A 111 6.45 -5.83 5.18
C LEU A 111 5.54 -5.01 6.10
N LEU A 112 4.98 -5.64 7.14
CA LEU A 112 4.11 -4.96 8.10
C LEU A 112 4.89 -3.89 8.88
N ASP A 113 6.09 -4.19 9.34
CA ASP A 113 6.97 -3.23 10.02
C ASP A 113 7.22 -2.01 9.13
N MET A 114 7.54 -2.23 7.85
CA MET A 114 7.70 -1.17 6.87
C MET A 114 6.43 -0.33 6.70
N ILE A 115 5.24 -0.95 6.62
CA ILE A 115 3.96 -0.23 6.50
C ILE A 115 3.72 0.64 7.74
N TRP A 116 3.97 0.14 8.95
CA TRP A 116 3.83 0.91 10.19
C TRP A 116 4.80 2.09 10.25
N ASP A 117 6.05 1.89 9.84
CA ASP A 117 7.06 2.96 9.79
C ASP A 117 6.69 4.03 8.77
N LEU A 118 6.22 3.64 7.58
CA LEU A 118 5.75 4.57 6.57
C LEU A 118 4.50 5.35 7.02
N SER A 119 3.55 4.68 7.69
CA SER A 119 2.37 5.34 8.27
C SER A 119 2.76 6.49 9.20
N ARG A 120 3.69 6.22 10.13
CA ARG A 120 4.18 7.21 11.09
C ARG A 120 4.98 8.33 10.42
N THR A 121 5.93 7.95 9.55
CA THR A 121 6.84 8.91 8.90
C THR A 121 6.09 9.86 7.96
N LEU A 122 5.16 9.32 7.18
CA LEU A 122 4.39 10.09 6.21
C LEU A 122 3.09 10.66 6.81
N ARG A 123 2.75 10.33 8.06
CA ARG A 123 1.52 10.72 8.75
C ARG A 123 0.27 10.35 7.95
N LEU A 124 0.25 9.12 7.45
CA LEU A 124 -0.85 8.57 6.64
C LEU A 124 -1.73 7.66 7.49
N ALA A 125 -3.03 7.69 7.23
CA ALA A 125 -3.94 6.70 7.77
C ALA A 125 -3.86 5.40 6.94
N PHE A 126 -3.64 4.25 7.61
CA PHE A 126 -3.81 2.94 7.01
C PHE A 126 -5.05 2.26 7.59
N VAL A 127 -5.90 1.75 6.72
CA VAL A 127 -7.00 0.85 7.09
C VAL A 127 -6.62 -0.54 6.58
N VAL A 128 -6.32 -1.44 7.49
CA VAL A 128 -5.91 -2.81 7.16
C VAL A 128 -7.07 -3.75 7.42
N VAL A 129 -7.51 -4.47 6.40
CA VAL A 129 -8.45 -5.59 6.53
C VAL A 129 -7.63 -6.86 6.64
N THR A 130 -7.83 -7.62 7.71
CA THR A 130 -7.08 -8.86 7.94
C THR A 130 -7.88 -9.80 8.86
N HIS A 131 -7.62 -11.09 8.73
CA HIS A 131 -8.09 -12.12 9.66
C HIS A 131 -7.03 -12.45 10.74
N ASP A 132 -5.86 -11.83 10.68
CA ASP A 132 -4.77 -12.03 11.65
C ASP A 132 -4.90 -11.05 12.81
N GLU A 133 -5.24 -11.56 13.99
CA GLU A 133 -5.41 -10.76 15.19
C GLU A 133 -4.11 -10.12 15.68
N GLU A 134 -2.93 -10.68 15.38
CA GLU A 134 -1.65 -10.07 15.75
C GLU A 134 -1.44 -8.76 15.00
N ILE A 135 -1.82 -8.71 13.73
CA ILE A 135 -1.80 -7.47 12.94
C ILE A 135 -2.76 -6.45 13.57
N GLY A 136 -3.99 -6.89 13.93
CA GLY A 136 -4.97 -6.04 14.57
C GLY A 136 -4.49 -5.41 15.88
N ARG A 137 -3.80 -6.17 16.73
CA ARG A 137 -3.26 -5.67 18.01
C ARG A 137 -2.17 -4.62 17.86
N ARG A 138 -1.54 -4.53 16.71
CA ARG A 138 -0.50 -3.52 16.41
C ARG A 138 -1.06 -2.20 15.90
N ALA A 139 -2.36 -2.16 15.54
CA ALA A 139 -3.03 -0.95 15.07
C ALA A 139 -3.41 -0.04 16.25
N ASP A 140 -3.49 1.26 15.99
CA ASP A 140 -3.95 2.22 17.00
C ASP A 140 -5.43 2.00 17.38
N ARG A 141 -6.21 1.41 16.47
CA ARG A 141 -7.63 1.13 16.63
C ARG A 141 -7.99 -0.15 15.89
N MET A 142 -8.77 -1.02 16.52
CA MET A 142 -9.26 -2.26 15.93
C MET A 142 -10.80 -2.28 15.94
N VAL A 143 -11.39 -2.63 14.80
CA VAL A 143 -12.83 -2.82 14.64
C VAL A 143 -13.10 -4.19 14.04
N ARG A 144 -14.20 -4.81 14.41
CA ARG A 144 -14.65 -6.08 13.85
C ARG A 144 -15.95 -5.87 13.08
N LEU A 145 -16.05 -6.45 11.91
CA LEU A 145 -17.28 -6.48 11.13
C LEU A 145 -18.13 -7.68 11.59
N ILE A 146 -19.31 -7.41 12.16
CA ILE A 146 -20.25 -8.41 12.63
C ILE A 146 -21.62 -8.07 12.04
N ASP A 147 -22.20 -8.98 11.29
CA ASP A 147 -23.54 -8.83 10.66
C ASP A 147 -23.73 -7.49 9.93
N GLY A 148 -22.69 -7.04 9.20
CA GLY A 148 -22.72 -5.78 8.45
C GLY A 148 -22.46 -4.52 9.29
N HIS A 149 -22.20 -4.65 10.59
CA HIS A 149 -21.91 -3.54 11.50
C HIS A 149 -20.45 -3.56 11.97
N LEU A 150 -19.84 -2.37 12.05
CA LEU A 150 -18.51 -2.20 12.65
C LEU A 150 -18.65 -2.07 14.16
N VAL A 151 -18.03 -2.99 14.89
CA VAL A 151 -17.97 -3.01 16.35
C VAL A 151 -16.54 -2.72 16.78
N GLU A 152 -16.34 -1.71 17.62
CA GLU A 152 -15.03 -1.37 18.17
C GLU A 152 -14.62 -2.43 19.20
N LEU A 153 -13.42 -2.95 19.06
CA LEU A 153 -12.82 -3.84 20.04
C LEU A 153 -11.94 -3.00 20.96
N ASN A 154 -12.34 -2.90 22.22
CA ASN A 154 -11.48 -2.30 23.23
C ASN A 154 -10.19 -3.13 23.31
N GLN A 155 -9.06 -2.51 23.03
CA GLN A 155 -7.78 -3.09 23.39
C GLN A 155 -7.76 -3.12 24.91
N GLU A 156 -7.85 -4.31 25.51
CA GLU A 156 -7.49 -4.45 26.91
C GLU A 156 -6.02 -4.04 27.03
N VAL A 157 -5.82 -2.88 27.67
CA VAL A 157 -4.48 -2.45 28.06
C VAL A 157 -3.97 -3.48 29.04
N THR A 158 -3.19 -4.44 28.57
CA THR A 158 -2.44 -5.33 29.46
C THR A 158 -1.39 -4.46 30.14
N VAL A 159 -1.68 -4.14 31.40
CA VAL A 159 -0.78 -3.45 32.33
C VAL A 159 0.35 -4.38 32.75
#